data_f9560f435465d1ee20f1a1e9ad24b0e9
#
_entry.id   f9560f435465d1ee20f1a1e9ad24b0e9
#
_cell.length_a   1.000
_cell.length_b   1.000
_cell.length_c   1.000
_cell.angle_alpha   90.00
_cell.angle_beta   90.00
_cell.angle_gamma   90.00
#
_symmetry.space_group_name_H-M   'P 1'
#
loop_
_entity.id
_entity.type
_entity.pdbx_description
1 polymer ?
#
loop_
_entity_poly.entity_id
_entity_poly.type
_entity_poly.pdbx_seq_one_letter_code
_entity_poly.pdbx_strand_id
1 'polypeptide(L)'
;MNNKVYLGKIISTHGIKGELRIISDFEYKDKAFKVGTYLIIDDEKYLIKSYRKHKNYDMVTLNDFKDINEVLHLLKKKVYKLEEELNLSDQEILDSELITYQVIDKNKNCGIIKEIFKASPTNKIMRVEFEHEVLIPLSSPMVKNISKKDKKVEVELIDGMM
;
A
#
# COMPACT_ATOMS: atom_id res chain seq x y z
N MET A 1 4.11 -16.77 10.89
CA MET A 1 2.94 -16.63 10.00
C MET A 1 3.20 -15.56 8.97
N ASN A 2 2.88 -15.85 7.73
CA ASN A 2 3.11 -14.92 6.65
C ASN A 2 1.92 -13.97 6.53
N ASN A 3 2.19 -12.68 6.66
CA ASN A 3 1.16 -11.67 6.51
C ASN A 3 0.91 -11.38 5.04
N LYS A 4 -0.37 -11.38 4.66
CA LYS A 4 -0.80 -11.00 3.32
C LYS A 4 -1.22 -9.54 3.32
N VAL A 5 -0.76 -8.81 2.30
CA VAL A 5 -1.09 -7.41 2.11
C VAL A 5 -2.06 -7.31 0.93
N TYR A 6 -3.19 -6.66 1.13
CA TYR A 6 -4.17 -6.43 0.07
C TYR A 6 -3.62 -5.45 -0.96
N LEU A 7 -3.66 -5.82 -2.22
CA LEU A 7 -3.18 -4.96 -3.32
C LEU A 7 -4.32 -4.37 -4.14
N GLY A 8 -5.33 -5.14 -4.42
CA GLY A 8 -6.40 -4.70 -5.30
C GLY A 8 -7.29 -5.86 -5.73
N LYS A 9 -8.00 -5.64 -6.83
CA LYS A 9 -9.01 -6.58 -7.32
C LYS A 9 -8.88 -6.75 -8.82
N ILE A 10 -9.00 -7.98 -9.30
CA ILE A 10 -9.04 -8.28 -10.72
C ILE A 10 -10.44 -7.95 -11.21
N ILE A 11 -10.58 -7.00 -12.14
CA ILE A 11 -11.89 -6.54 -12.61
C ILE A 11 -12.29 -7.12 -13.95
N SER A 12 -11.33 -7.41 -14.82
CA SER A 12 -11.60 -7.95 -16.15
C SER A 12 -10.34 -8.49 -16.79
N THR A 13 -10.52 -9.07 -17.98
CA THR A 13 -9.40 -9.42 -18.85
C THR A 13 -9.19 -8.33 -19.89
N HIS A 14 -8.01 -8.33 -20.50
CA HIS A 14 -7.71 -7.45 -21.63
C HIS A 14 -7.23 -8.32 -22.79
N GLY A 15 -8.02 -8.33 -23.86
CA GLY A 15 -7.73 -9.21 -25.00
C GLY A 15 -8.00 -10.67 -24.70
N ILE A 16 -7.44 -11.57 -25.49
CA ILE A 16 -7.73 -13.00 -25.44
C ILE A 16 -6.56 -13.85 -24.92
N LYS A 17 -5.43 -13.22 -24.60
CA LYS A 17 -4.20 -13.93 -24.23
C LYS A 17 -4.01 -14.13 -22.73
N GLY A 18 -5.02 -13.78 -21.93
CA GLY A 18 -4.96 -13.99 -20.49
C GLY A 18 -4.42 -12.82 -19.69
N GLU A 19 -4.25 -11.67 -20.30
CA GLU A 19 -3.84 -10.47 -19.54
C GLU A 19 -4.98 -9.99 -18.66
N LEU A 20 -4.65 -9.66 -17.39
CA LEU A 20 -5.63 -9.29 -16.38
C LEU A 20 -5.52 -7.80 -16.04
N ARG A 21 -6.67 -7.16 -15.86
CA ARG A 21 -6.75 -5.79 -15.36
C ARG A 21 -7.01 -5.82 -13.87
N ILE A 22 -6.10 -5.19 -13.12
CA ILE A 22 -6.21 -5.07 -11.67
C ILE A 22 -6.43 -3.60 -11.34
N ILE A 23 -7.43 -3.32 -10.50
CA ILE A 23 -7.58 -1.99 -9.92
C ILE A 23 -6.91 -2.01 -8.56
N SER A 24 -5.97 -1.07 -8.35
CA SER A 24 -5.16 -1.01 -7.14
C SER A 24 -4.80 0.43 -6.82
N ASP A 25 -4.93 0.80 -5.56
CA ASP A 25 -4.41 2.07 -5.06
C ASP A 25 -3.20 1.86 -4.15
N PHE A 26 -2.59 0.69 -4.22
CA PHE A 26 -1.44 0.37 -3.40
C PHE A 26 -0.29 1.33 -3.70
N GLU A 27 0.41 1.76 -2.65
CA GLU A 27 1.43 2.81 -2.75
C GLU A 27 2.71 2.34 -3.41
N TYR A 28 3.16 1.12 -3.10
CA TYR A 28 4.45 0.60 -3.58
C TYR A 28 4.26 -0.40 -4.72
N LYS A 29 3.66 0.07 -5.82
CA LYS A 29 3.31 -0.80 -6.95
C LYS A 29 4.51 -1.45 -7.63
N ASP A 30 5.64 -0.76 -7.67
CA ASP A 30 6.89 -1.30 -8.22
C ASP A 30 7.39 -2.51 -7.44
N LYS A 31 7.11 -2.54 -6.15
CA LYS A 31 7.43 -3.69 -5.29
C LYS A 31 6.36 -4.78 -5.40
N ALA A 32 5.09 -4.37 -5.42
CA ALA A 32 3.96 -5.30 -5.41
C ALA A 32 3.83 -6.09 -6.71
N PHE A 33 4.04 -5.42 -7.85
CA PHE A 33 3.85 -6.02 -9.17
C PHE A 33 5.17 -6.32 -9.88
N LYS A 34 6.21 -6.57 -9.11
CA LYS A 34 7.52 -6.88 -9.68
C LYS A 34 7.50 -8.23 -10.39
N VAL A 35 7.94 -8.26 -11.66
CA VAL A 35 8.05 -9.49 -12.44
C VAL A 35 9.00 -10.47 -11.74
N GLY A 36 8.59 -11.72 -11.68
CA GLY A 36 9.37 -12.75 -10.99
C GLY A 36 8.96 -12.97 -9.54
N THR A 37 8.02 -12.17 -9.03
CA THR A 37 7.46 -12.38 -7.69
C THR A 37 6.04 -12.92 -7.82
N TYR A 38 5.42 -13.28 -6.68
CA TYR A 38 4.13 -13.96 -6.68
C TYR A 38 3.00 -13.08 -6.15
N LEU A 39 1.84 -13.21 -6.77
CA LEU A 39 0.58 -12.71 -6.21
C LEU A 39 -0.16 -13.86 -5.56
N ILE A 40 -0.99 -13.55 -4.55
CA ILE A 40 -1.83 -14.54 -3.89
C ILE A 40 -3.28 -14.24 -4.22
N ILE A 41 -3.96 -15.20 -4.82
CA ILE A 41 -5.36 -15.12 -5.21
C ILE A 41 -6.03 -16.42 -4.78
N ASP A 42 -7.11 -16.34 -3.97
CA ASP A 42 -7.76 -17.53 -3.40
C ASP A 42 -6.76 -18.47 -2.70
N ASP A 43 -5.82 -17.90 -1.94
CA ASP A 43 -4.78 -18.63 -1.20
C ASP A 43 -3.80 -19.42 -2.07
N GLU A 44 -3.78 -19.17 -3.38
CA GLU A 44 -2.83 -19.78 -4.29
C GLU A 44 -1.85 -18.74 -4.82
N LYS A 45 -0.60 -19.17 -5.06
CA LYS A 45 0.45 -18.31 -5.60
C LYS A 45 0.45 -18.33 -7.11
N TYR A 46 0.55 -17.15 -7.70
CA TYR A 46 0.65 -16.96 -9.15
C TYR A 46 1.87 -16.10 -9.47
N LEU A 47 2.72 -16.61 -10.34
CA LEU A 47 3.96 -15.90 -10.72
C LEU A 47 3.64 -14.78 -11.71
N ILE A 48 4.13 -13.58 -11.43
CA ILE A 48 3.98 -12.44 -12.35
C ILE A 48 4.98 -12.59 -13.48
N LYS A 49 4.48 -12.80 -14.69
CA LYS A 49 5.30 -12.93 -15.89
C LYS A 49 5.54 -11.60 -16.59
N SER A 50 4.54 -10.73 -16.57
CA SER A 50 4.66 -9.40 -17.14
C SER A 50 3.80 -8.40 -16.38
N TYR A 51 4.22 -7.16 -16.46
CA TYR A 51 3.47 -6.06 -15.85
C TYR A 51 3.58 -4.82 -16.73
N ARG A 52 2.46 -4.12 -16.88
CA ARG A 52 2.44 -2.79 -17.48
C ARG A 52 1.29 -1.99 -16.89
N LYS A 53 1.45 -0.68 -16.89
CA LYS A 53 0.36 0.20 -16.50
C LYS A 53 -0.38 0.65 -17.78
N HIS A 54 -1.70 0.57 -17.74
CA HIS A 54 -2.55 0.99 -18.85
C HIS A 54 -3.76 1.75 -18.31
N LYS A 55 -3.83 3.05 -18.60
CA LYS A 55 -4.85 3.94 -18.02
C LYS A 55 -4.79 3.88 -16.50
N ASN A 56 -5.90 3.57 -15.83
CA ASN A 56 -5.94 3.48 -14.36
C ASN A 56 -5.73 2.06 -13.84
N TYR A 57 -5.31 1.14 -14.72
CA TYR A 57 -5.20 -0.26 -14.36
C TYR A 57 -3.76 -0.74 -14.32
N ASP A 58 -3.52 -1.70 -13.45
CA ASP A 58 -2.28 -2.45 -13.41
C ASP A 58 -2.52 -3.76 -14.13
N MET A 59 -1.79 -3.99 -15.23
CA MET A 59 -2.01 -5.12 -16.13
C MET A 59 -0.94 -6.17 -15.90
N VAL A 60 -1.34 -7.39 -15.66
CA VAL A 60 -0.40 -8.50 -15.42
C VAL A 60 -0.77 -9.72 -16.25
N THR A 61 0.26 -10.51 -16.59
CA THR A 61 0.07 -11.89 -17.01
C THR A 61 0.68 -12.78 -15.95
N LEU A 62 0.01 -13.89 -15.66
CA LEU A 62 0.37 -14.77 -14.56
C LEU A 62 0.72 -16.16 -15.06
N ASN A 63 1.68 -16.81 -14.39
CA ASN A 63 2.11 -18.17 -14.70
C ASN A 63 2.40 -18.32 -16.21
N ASP A 64 2.05 -19.46 -16.80
CA ASP A 64 2.18 -19.67 -18.24
C ASP A 64 0.83 -19.58 -18.96
N PHE A 65 -0.11 -18.88 -18.35
CA PHE A 65 -1.44 -18.69 -18.98
C PHE A 65 -1.31 -17.88 -20.27
N LYS A 66 -1.90 -18.42 -21.34
CA LYS A 66 -1.84 -17.80 -22.68
C LYS A 66 -3.21 -17.58 -23.30
N ASP A 67 -4.25 -17.98 -22.62
CA ASP A 67 -5.59 -17.97 -23.12
C ASP A 67 -6.55 -17.39 -22.08
N ILE A 68 -7.52 -16.60 -22.52
CA ILE A 68 -8.51 -15.99 -21.62
C ILE A 68 -9.25 -17.04 -20.79
N ASN A 69 -9.49 -18.22 -21.34
CA ASN A 69 -10.24 -19.26 -20.61
C ASN A 69 -9.49 -19.76 -19.38
N GLU A 70 -8.16 -19.67 -19.39
CA GLU A 70 -7.35 -20.11 -18.26
C GLU A 70 -7.42 -19.17 -17.06
N VAL A 71 -7.85 -17.93 -17.25
CA VAL A 71 -7.86 -16.91 -16.21
C VAL A 71 -9.26 -16.45 -15.80
N LEU A 72 -10.31 -16.97 -16.43
CA LEU A 72 -11.67 -16.56 -16.12
C LEU A 72 -12.04 -16.78 -14.65
N HIS A 73 -11.54 -17.83 -14.03
CA HIS A 73 -11.80 -18.13 -12.63
C HIS A 73 -11.19 -17.10 -11.66
N LEU A 74 -10.28 -16.26 -12.15
CA LEU A 74 -9.64 -15.22 -11.34
C LEU A 74 -10.40 -13.91 -11.35
N LEU A 75 -11.38 -13.75 -12.24
CA LEU A 75 -12.11 -12.50 -12.35
C LEU A 75 -12.85 -12.17 -11.07
N LYS A 76 -12.82 -10.88 -10.70
CA LYS A 76 -13.46 -10.32 -9.51
C LYS A 76 -12.85 -10.81 -8.19
N LYS A 77 -11.71 -11.48 -8.25
CA LYS A 77 -11.01 -11.94 -7.06
C LYS A 77 -10.10 -10.86 -6.50
N LYS A 78 -9.93 -10.87 -5.19
CA LYS A 78 -9.01 -9.97 -4.50
C LYS A 78 -7.58 -10.48 -4.66
N VAL A 79 -6.65 -9.54 -4.80
CA VAL A 79 -5.23 -9.84 -5.01
C VAL A 79 -4.44 -9.42 -3.80
N TYR A 80 -3.63 -10.33 -3.30
CA TYR A 80 -2.77 -10.11 -2.13
C TYR A 80 -1.32 -10.43 -2.48
N LYS A 81 -0.42 -10.03 -1.61
CA LYS A 81 0.99 -10.36 -1.70
C LYS A 81 1.53 -10.62 -0.30
N LEU A 82 2.47 -11.55 -0.19
CA LEU A 82 3.15 -11.73 1.10
C LEU A 82 3.96 -10.47 1.41
N GLU A 83 3.83 -9.96 2.62
CA GLU A 83 4.53 -8.75 3.04
C GLU A 83 6.03 -8.88 2.87
N GLU A 84 6.59 -10.05 3.18
CA GLU A 84 8.02 -10.32 3.05
C GLU A 84 8.52 -10.22 1.60
N GLU A 85 7.67 -10.49 0.60
CA GLU A 85 8.05 -10.37 -0.80
C GLU A 85 8.07 -8.93 -1.31
N LEU A 86 7.51 -7.99 -0.54
CA LEU A 86 7.55 -6.58 -0.91
C LEU A 86 8.94 -5.99 -0.77
N ASN A 87 9.78 -6.54 0.11
CA ASN A 87 11.14 -6.05 0.36
C ASN A 87 11.18 -4.54 0.59
N LEU A 88 10.30 -4.05 1.45
CA LEU A 88 10.23 -2.62 1.74
C LEU A 88 11.48 -2.17 2.49
N SER A 89 12.00 -1.00 2.11
CA SER A 89 13.12 -0.39 2.81
C SER A 89 12.67 0.21 4.15
N ASP A 90 13.63 0.67 4.95
CA ASP A 90 13.33 1.32 6.23
C ASP A 90 12.52 2.60 6.07
N GLN A 91 12.51 3.18 4.86
CA GLN A 91 11.77 4.39 4.57
C GLN A 91 10.42 4.13 3.93
N GLU A 92 10.17 2.90 3.53
CA GLU A 92 8.92 2.49 2.90
C GLU A 92 8.08 1.76 3.95
N ILE A 93 7.07 2.42 4.48
CA ILE A 93 6.27 1.90 5.59
C ILE A 93 4.82 1.79 5.13
N LEU A 94 4.23 0.61 5.32
CA LEU A 94 2.81 0.41 5.02
C LEU A 94 1.95 1.24 5.96
N ASP A 95 0.80 1.74 5.47
CA ASP A 95 -0.12 2.50 6.31
C ASP A 95 -0.59 1.68 7.51
N SER A 96 -0.82 0.39 7.32
CA SER A 96 -1.22 -0.52 8.40
C SER A 96 -0.16 -0.65 9.49
N GLU A 97 1.12 -0.53 9.14
CA GLU A 97 2.19 -0.52 10.12
C GLU A 97 2.31 0.86 10.77
N LEU A 98 2.30 1.92 9.95
CA LEU A 98 2.47 3.29 10.43
C LEU A 98 1.41 3.67 11.45
N ILE A 99 0.18 3.20 11.29
CA ILE A 99 -0.92 3.51 12.19
C ILE A 99 -0.68 2.99 13.62
N THR A 100 0.25 2.03 13.79
CA THR A 100 0.63 1.52 15.10
C THR A 100 1.71 2.36 15.78
N TYR A 101 2.30 3.33 15.07
CA TYR A 101 3.39 4.14 15.60
C TYR A 101 2.88 5.25 16.51
N GLN A 102 3.72 5.64 17.45
CA GLN A 102 3.48 6.78 18.31
C GLN A 102 3.92 8.06 17.61
N VAL A 103 3.17 9.14 17.79
CA VAL A 103 3.53 10.45 17.25
C VAL A 103 4.02 11.32 18.41
N ILE A 104 5.18 11.93 18.26
CA ILE A 104 5.80 12.75 19.30
C ILE A 104 6.10 14.13 18.73
N ASP A 105 5.59 15.20 19.37
CA ASP A 105 5.91 16.55 18.94
C ASP A 105 7.19 17.06 19.61
N LYS A 106 7.64 18.26 19.21
CA LYS A 106 8.87 18.84 19.75
C LYS A 106 8.79 19.14 21.26
N ASN A 107 7.59 19.25 21.80
CA ASN A 107 7.39 19.49 23.25
C ASN A 107 7.18 18.19 24.02
N LYS A 108 7.46 17.03 23.39
CA LYS A 108 7.33 15.71 23.98
C LYS A 108 5.89 15.27 24.24
N ASN A 109 4.90 15.93 23.65
CA ASN A 109 3.52 15.44 23.69
C ASN A 109 3.40 14.22 22.80
N CYS A 110 2.71 13.19 23.30
CA CYS A 110 2.53 11.94 22.57
C CYS A 110 1.12 11.82 22.02
N GLY A 111 1.01 11.39 20.80
CA GLY A 111 -0.26 11.16 20.12
C GLY A 111 -0.37 9.79 19.52
N ILE A 112 -1.59 9.40 19.17
CA ILE A 112 -1.92 8.13 18.54
C ILE A 112 -2.51 8.42 17.17
N ILE A 113 -2.03 7.68 16.15
CA ILE A 113 -2.60 7.78 14.79
C ILE A 113 -3.91 7.01 14.78
N LYS A 114 -5.02 7.71 14.56
CA LYS A 114 -6.35 7.09 14.49
C LYS A 114 -6.66 6.55 13.11
N GLU A 115 -6.21 7.27 12.07
CA GLU A 115 -6.40 6.81 10.70
C GLU A 115 -5.44 7.54 9.78
N ILE A 116 -5.22 6.96 8.59
CA ILE A 116 -4.48 7.58 7.51
C ILE A 116 -5.40 7.54 6.30
N PHE A 117 -5.63 8.71 5.69
CA PHE A 117 -6.53 8.79 4.54
C PHE A 117 -5.94 9.68 3.46
N LYS A 118 -6.42 9.50 2.23
CA LYS A 118 -5.99 10.33 1.10
C LYS A 118 -6.95 11.51 0.94
N ALA A 119 -6.42 12.73 1.07
CA ALA A 119 -7.17 13.94 0.76
C ALA A 119 -7.18 14.21 -0.74
N SER A 120 -6.16 13.73 -1.46
CA SER A 120 -6.03 13.78 -2.91
C SER A 120 -5.15 12.62 -3.34
N PRO A 121 -5.03 12.32 -4.65
CA PRO A 121 -4.20 11.20 -5.10
C PRO A 121 -2.74 11.26 -4.63
N THR A 122 -2.22 12.44 -4.34
CA THR A 122 -0.82 12.62 -3.94
C THR A 122 -0.64 13.05 -2.49
N ASN A 123 -1.73 13.23 -1.74
CA ASN A 123 -1.65 13.78 -0.39
C ASN A 123 -2.36 12.90 0.64
N LYS A 124 -1.55 12.22 1.46
CA LYS A 124 -2.04 11.44 2.59
C LYS A 124 -2.00 12.27 3.86
N ILE A 125 -3.00 12.11 4.70
CA ILE A 125 -3.13 12.83 5.97
C ILE A 125 -3.24 11.82 7.10
N MET A 126 -2.47 12.04 8.17
CA MET A 126 -2.62 11.34 9.44
C MET A 126 -3.62 12.09 10.30
N ARG A 127 -4.60 11.38 10.82
CA ARG A 127 -5.45 11.88 11.90
C ARG A 127 -4.85 11.43 13.21
N VAL A 128 -4.31 12.37 13.96
CA VAL A 128 -3.57 12.07 15.19
C VAL A 128 -4.33 12.62 16.39
N GLU A 129 -4.51 11.79 17.40
CA GLU A 129 -5.13 12.22 18.65
C GLU A 129 -4.05 12.45 19.71
N PHE A 130 -3.87 13.74 20.05
CA PHE A 130 -3.13 14.18 21.23
C PHE A 130 -4.19 14.45 22.32
N GLU A 131 -4.16 15.61 23.00
CA GLU A 131 -5.30 16.06 23.81
C GLU A 131 -6.44 16.48 22.91
N HIS A 132 -6.09 16.98 21.72
CA HIS A 132 -7.02 17.32 20.65
C HIS A 132 -6.63 16.54 19.40
N GLU A 133 -7.59 16.44 18.49
CA GLU A 133 -7.34 15.80 17.19
C GLU A 133 -6.62 16.78 16.27
N VAL A 134 -5.55 16.33 15.63
CA VAL A 134 -4.76 17.12 14.70
C VAL A 134 -4.62 16.34 13.39
N LEU A 135 -4.81 17.03 12.26
CA LEU A 135 -4.61 16.45 10.94
C LEU A 135 -3.22 16.87 10.43
N ILE A 136 -2.36 15.89 10.14
CA ILE A 136 -0.98 16.16 9.73
C ILE A 136 -0.73 15.51 8.38
N PRO A 137 -0.50 16.31 7.32
CA PRO A 137 -0.10 15.75 6.02
C PRO A 137 1.25 15.05 6.13
N LEU A 138 1.31 13.79 5.65
CA LEU A 138 2.53 12.98 5.74
C LEU A 138 3.69 13.57 4.94
N SER A 139 3.40 14.27 3.86
CA SER A 139 4.42 14.88 3.02
C SER A 139 4.80 16.31 3.42
N SER A 140 4.21 16.82 4.51
CA SER A 140 4.46 18.19 4.94
C SER A 140 5.79 18.32 5.70
N PRO A 141 6.36 19.55 5.75
CA PRO A 141 7.54 19.79 6.56
C PRO A 141 7.35 19.58 8.06
N MET A 142 6.10 19.45 8.51
CA MET A 142 5.79 19.17 9.92
C MET A 142 6.26 17.78 10.34
N VAL A 143 6.34 16.83 9.43
CA VAL A 143 6.86 15.50 9.71
C VAL A 143 8.37 15.55 9.57
N LYS A 144 9.07 15.48 10.71
CA LYS A 144 10.53 15.63 10.75
C LYS A 144 11.27 14.32 10.57
N ASN A 145 10.73 13.24 11.14
CA ASN A 145 11.37 11.94 11.06
C ASN A 145 10.35 10.84 11.32
N ILE A 146 10.51 9.74 10.61
CA ILE A 146 9.75 8.51 10.85
C ILE A 146 10.75 7.40 11.12
N SER A 147 10.69 6.80 12.29
CA SER A 147 11.61 5.74 12.69
C SER A 147 10.88 4.40 12.72
N LYS A 148 11.21 3.53 11.78
CA LYS A 148 10.66 2.19 11.72
C LYS A 148 11.18 1.34 12.88
N LYS A 149 12.43 1.55 13.26
CA LYS A 149 13.07 0.84 14.36
C LYS A 149 12.41 1.16 15.70
N ASP A 150 12.16 2.46 15.96
CA ASP A 150 11.60 2.93 17.22
C ASP A 150 10.07 3.00 17.18
N LYS A 151 9.48 2.77 16.04
CA LYS A 151 8.02 2.81 15.79
C LYS A 151 7.42 4.14 16.25
N LYS A 152 8.02 5.23 15.78
CA LYS A 152 7.54 6.57 16.13
C LYS A 152 7.69 7.54 14.97
N VAL A 153 6.83 8.57 15.00
CA VAL A 153 6.83 9.67 14.04
C VAL A 153 7.13 10.95 14.85
N GLU A 154 8.17 11.66 14.48
CA GLU A 154 8.52 12.91 15.12
C GLU A 154 7.98 14.07 14.28
N VAL A 155 7.23 14.97 14.92
CA VAL A 155 6.60 16.09 14.23
C VAL A 155 6.91 17.40 14.94
N GLU A 156 6.83 18.48 14.16
CA GLU A 156 6.91 19.84 14.70
C GLU A 156 5.67 20.57 14.16
N LEU A 157 4.71 20.82 15.06
CA LEU A 157 3.42 21.39 14.69
C LEU A 157 3.53 22.90 14.55
N ILE A 158 2.70 23.46 13.67
CA ILE A 158 2.57 24.89 13.48
C ILE A 158 1.79 25.44 14.70
N ASP A 159 2.15 26.62 15.13
CA ASP A 159 1.47 27.28 16.26
C ASP A 159 -0.03 27.36 16.01
N GLY A 160 -0.82 27.02 17.01
CA GLY A 160 -2.28 27.03 16.93
C GLY A 160 -2.91 25.70 16.56
N MET A 161 -2.11 24.67 16.23
CA MET A 161 -2.63 23.33 15.91
C MET A 161 -2.98 22.52 17.15
N MET A 162 -2.37 22.84 18.28
CA MET A 162 -2.57 22.10 19.54
C MET A 162 -3.62 22.74 20.44
#